data_5f6242e921d175283529e63d625c0de4
#
_entry.id   5f6242e921d175283529e63d625c0de4
#
_cell.length_a   1.000
_cell.length_b   1.000
_cell.length_c   1.000
_cell.angle_alpha   90.00
_cell.angle_beta   90.00
_cell.angle_gamma   90.00
#
_symmetry.space_group_name_H-M   'P 1'
#
loop_
_entity.id
_entity.type
_entity.pdbx_description
1 polymer ?
#
loop_
_entity_poly.entity_id
_entity_poly.type
_entity_poly.pdbx_seq_one_letter_code
_entity_poly.pdbx_strand_id
1 'polypeptide(L)'
;MRNYFSRIVLMLGNVVTGLSILGPAGMLADLARGLHVGIHDTGLLVTYGAIVLCIGSPVMAWLTTRVDRRALLVATLAILAAGQAASALTSNYYVILLLRVGMLAIGAIYTPQAAATVALIVHDRERPSAIAFVFLGWSIAIAGGLPLVTLIATHFGWQAVYGTLAAIAAIVAALLFVVLPKGLQGHPLSPQSFVTIAHSKRILLILLVTLLQTSGQFTVFIYLAPLLHALTGAGPAVAGGFFAFYGVVGLVGNVVASGIVTKFGTQKTLALFMASTLLGLTLWSVGAGWLVAMGAGIFFWAFGFAAINSMQQARLVAAAPDLASASVALNTSVLYVGQAIGSGFGGLLFAHEYFHLVGYVGAAFVALACAVLAATWETAMRRQT
;
A
#
# COMPACT_ATOMS: atom_id res chain seq x y z
N MET A 1 -13.96 21.11 17.17
CA MET A 1 -12.51 20.88 17.37
C MET A 1 -12.18 19.40 17.58
N ARG A 2 -12.83 18.66 18.49
CA ARG A 2 -12.53 17.24 18.78
C ARG A 2 -12.61 16.32 17.55
N ASN A 3 -13.61 16.47 16.70
CA ASN A 3 -13.76 15.66 15.48
C ASN A 3 -12.63 15.91 14.44
N TYR A 4 -12.16 17.16 14.31
CA TYR A 4 -11.04 17.46 13.40
C TYR A 4 -9.74 16.85 13.90
N PHE A 5 -9.47 16.91 15.21
CA PHE A 5 -8.28 16.30 15.80
C PHE A 5 -8.32 14.76 15.71
N SER A 6 -9.51 14.16 15.88
CA SER A 6 -9.68 12.71 15.65
C SER A 6 -9.30 12.27 14.23
N ARG A 7 -9.68 13.09 13.22
CA ARG A 7 -9.31 12.79 11.80
C ARG A 7 -7.80 12.83 11.60
N ILE A 8 -7.10 13.82 12.19
CA ILE A 8 -5.64 13.93 12.10
C ILE A 8 -4.96 12.71 12.74
N VAL A 9 -5.38 12.31 13.94
CA VAL A 9 -4.76 11.20 14.65
C VAL A 9 -5.03 9.87 13.93
N LEU A 10 -6.21 9.66 13.34
CA LEU A 10 -6.51 8.51 12.50
C LEU A 10 -5.64 8.47 11.23
N MET A 11 -5.43 9.62 10.60
CA MET A 11 -4.52 9.77 9.46
C MET A 11 -3.06 9.44 9.86
N LEU A 12 -2.58 9.95 11.00
CA LEU A 12 -1.24 9.66 11.51
C LEU A 12 -1.06 8.17 11.78
N GLY A 13 -2.08 7.47 12.27
CA GLY A 13 -2.05 6.03 12.42
C GLY A 13 -1.92 5.30 11.08
N ASN A 14 -2.50 5.83 10.00
CA ASN A 14 -2.26 5.32 8.64
C ASN A 14 -0.84 5.59 8.15
N VAL A 15 -0.21 6.71 8.53
CA VAL A 15 1.22 6.94 8.27
C VAL A 15 2.05 5.87 8.95
N VAL A 16 1.81 5.62 10.24
CA VAL A 16 2.51 4.58 11.01
C VAL A 16 2.32 3.20 10.39
N THR A 17 1.09 2.85 10.04
CA THR A 17 0.79 1.55 9.41
C THR A 17 1.48 1.42 8.05
N GLY A 18 1.41 2.45 7.22
CA GLY A 18 2.09 2.49 5.92
C GLY A 18 3.60 2.32 6.05
N LEU A 19 4.24 3.02 6.99
CA LEU A 19 5.67 2.89 7.26
C LEU A 19 6.03 1.54 7.88
N SER A 20 5.17 0.98 8.72
CA SER A 20 5.37 -0.38 9.25
C SER A 20 5.36 -1.43 8.15
N ILE A 21 4.56 -1.23 7.09
CA ILE A 21 4.47 -2.15 5.96
C ILE A 21 5.62 -1.92 4.97
N LEU A 22 5.85 -0.68 4.56
CA LEU A 22 6.77 -0.32 3.47
C LEU A 22 8.18 0.07 3.94
N GLY A 23 8.38 0.34 5.24
CA GLY A 23 9.66 0.80 5.79
C GLY A 23 10.88 -0.02 5.36
N PRO A 24 10.83 -1.36 5.34
CA PRO A 24 11.96 -2.15 4.84
C PRO A 24 12.39 -1.79 3.42
N ALA A 25 11.48 -1.37 2.54
CA ALA A 25 11.85 -0.95 1.17
C ALA A 25 12.79 0.28 1.16
N GLY A 26 12.61 1.20 2.13
CA GLY A 26 13.48 2.38 2.27
C GLY A 26 14.86 2.09 2.87
N MET A 27 15.07 0.90 3.47
CA MET A 27 16.32 0.52 4.16
C MET A 27 16.78 -0.90 3.82
N LEU A 28 16.41 -1.41 2.62
CA LEU A 28 16.63 -2.81 2.25
C LEU A 28 18.11 -3.20 2.31
N ALA A 29 18.99 -2.36 1.76
CA ALA A 29 20.43 -2.59 1.75
C ALA A 29 21.06 -2.52 3.16
N ASP A 30 20.54 -1.63 4.02
CA ASP A 30 21.03 -1.49 5.40
C ASP A 30 20.61 -2.69 6.25
N LEU A 31 19.38 -3.20 6.03
CA LEU A 31 18.92 -4.45 6.64
C LEU A 31 19.74 -5.66 6.18
N ALA A 32 20.02 -5.77 4.87
CA ALA A 32 20.82 -6.87 4.33
C ALA A 32 22.20 -6.92 4.97
N ARG A 33 22.88 -5.77 5.05
CA ARG A 33 24.19 -5.65 5.69
C ARG A 33 24.13 -5.94 7.18
N GLY A 34 23.16 -5.35 7.90
CA GLY A 34 23.07 -5.47 9.36
C GLY A 34 22.59 -6.84 9.85
N LEU A 35 21.87 -7.59 9.03
CA LEU A 35 21.39 -8.94 9.33
C LEU A 35 22.27 -10.04 8.70
N HIS A 36 23.31 -9.66 7.95
CA HIS A 36 24.21 -10.58 7.24
C HIS A 36 23.46 -11.55 6.29
N VAL A 37 22.46 -11.04 5.56
CA VAL A 37 21.66 -11.80 4.57
C VAL A 37 21.65 -11.09 3.22
N GLY A 38 21.17 -11.76 2.19
CA GLY A 38 21.01 -11.15 0.87
C GLY A 38 19.91 -10.10 0.80
N ILE A 39 19.98 -9.21 -0.20
CA ILE A 39 18.89 -8.23 -0.47
C ILE A 39 17.60 -8.96 -0.81
N HIS A 40 17.68 -10.12 -1.49
CA HIS A 40 16.52 -10.98 -1.73
C HIS A 40 15.83 -11.38 -0.42
N ASP A 41 16.59 -11.88 0.56
CA ASP A 41 16.05 -12.33 1.85
C ASP A 41 15.43 -11.18 2.63
N THR A 42 16.05 -9.98 2.59
CA THR A 42 15.42 -8.79 3.19
C THR A 42 14.14 -8.38 2.46
N GLY A 43 14.06 -8.59 1.15
CA GLY A 43 12.83 -8.41 0.37
C GLY A 43 11.71 -9.36 0.80
N LEU A 44 12.06 -10.59 1.21
CA LEU A 44 11.09 -11.57 1.75
C LEU A 44 10.39 -11.06 3.03
N LEU A 45 11.01 -10.18 3.81
CA LEU A 45 10.33 -9.50 4.93
C LEU A 45 9.08 -8.74 4.46
N VAL A 46 9.12 -8.15 3.27
CA VAL A 46 7.96 -7.46 2.69
C VAL A 46 6.99 -8.46 2.08
N THR A 47 7.50 -9.47 1.37
CA THR A 47 6.68 -10.52 0.76
C THR A 47 5.85 -11.28 1.77
N TYR A 48 6.47 -11.81 2.83
CA TYR A 48 5.76 -12.51 3.90
C TYR A 48 4.82 -11.58 4.67
N GLY A 49 5.25 -10.32 4.89
CA GLY A 49 4.37 -9.30 5.47
C GLY A 49 3.10 -9.09 4.63
N ALA A 50 3.23 -9.02 3.31
CA ALA A 50 2.09 -8.86 2.40
C ALA A 50 1.16 -10.09 2.39
N ILE A 51 1.71 -11.31 2.42
CA ILE A 51 0.93 -12.55 2.55
C ILE A 51 0.09 -12.53 3.83
N VAL A 52 0.70 -12.15 4.94
CA VAL A 52 0.00 -12.07 6.24
C VAL A 52 -1.07 -10.98 6.24
N LEU A 53 -0.80 -9.82 5.63
CA LEU A 53 -1.78 -8.75 5.47
C LEU A 53 -2.98 -9.19 4.63
N CYS A 54 -2.75 -9.98 3.57
CA CYS A 54 -3.81 -10.51 2.72
C CYS A 54 -4.80 -11.38 3.51
N ILE A 55 -4.28 -12.31 4.30
CA ILE A 55 -5.10 -13.24 5.11
C ILE A 55 -5.62 -12.53 6.36
N GLY A 56 -4.78 -11.74 7.00
CA GLY A 56 -5.08 -11.04 8.26
C GLY A 56 -6.20 -10.03 8.11
N SER A 57 -6.27 -9.30 6.99
CA SER A 57 -7.28 -8.26 6.80
C SER A 57 -8.73 -8.78 6.90
N PRO A 58 -9.18 -9.77 6.14
CA PRO A 58 -10.54 -10.29 6.24
C PRO A 58 -10.78 -11.09 7.54
N VAL A 59 -9.81 -11.86 8.00
CA VAL A 59 -9.92 -12.66 9.22
C VAL A 59 -10.06 -11.75 10.45
N MET A 60 -9.20 -10.77 10.58
CA MET A 60 -9.26 -9.80 11.69
C MET A 60 -10.48 -8.89 11.59
N ALA A 61 -10.90 -8.49 10.39
CA ALA A 61 -12.14 -7.73 10.21
C ALA A 61 -13.35 -8.50 10.75
N TRP A 62 -13.40 -9.81 10.52
CA TRP A 62 -14.47 -10.68 11.03
C TRP A 62 -14.36 -10.92 12.55
N LEU A 63 -13.18 -11.27 13.07
CA LEU A 63 -12.95 -11.54 14.49
C LEU A 63 -13.23 -10.33 15.38
N THR A 64 -12.99 -9.11 14.88
CA THR A 64 -13.07 -7.87 15.65
C THR A 64 -14.36 -7.08 15.46
N THR A 65 -15.37 -7.67 14.81
CA THR A 65 -16.67 -7.01 14.52
C THR A 65 -17.37 -6.47 15.77
N ARG A 66 -17.22 -7.14 16.91
CA ARG A 66 -17.85 -6.79 18.21
C ARG A 66 -16.95 -5.95 19.11
N VAL A 67 -15.69 -5.70 18.71
CA VAL A 67 -14.72 -4.96 19.52
C VAL A 67 -14.97 -3.45 19.34
N ASP A 68 -14.89 -2.71 20.44
CA ASP A 68 -14.93 -1.24 20.43
C ASP A 68 -13.83 -0.69 19.53
N ARG A 69 -14.15 0.23 18.62
CA ARG A 69 -13.24 0.78 17.60
C ARG A 69 -12.03 1.49 18.20
N ARG A 70 -12.23 2.21 19.31
CA ARG A 70 -11.13 2.86 20.02
C ARG A 70 -10.16 1.83 20.57
N ALA A 71 -10.65 0.81 21.28
CA ALA A 71 -9.83 -0.25 21.85
C ALA A 71 -9.07 -1.00 20.75
N LEU A 72 -9.75 -1.31 19.64
CA LEU A 72 -9.16 -2.03 18.52
C LEU A 72 -8.02 -1.24 17.86
N LEU A 73 -8.24 0.03 17.51
CA LEU A 73 -7.24 0.86 16.85
C LEU A 73 -6.03 1.15 17.75
N VAL A 74 -6.28 1.40 19.03
CA VAL A 74 -5.21 1.60 20.03
C VAL A 74 -4.40 0.32 20.19
N ALA A 75 -5.05 -0.84 20.36
CA ALA A 75 -4.36 -2.12 20.50
C ALA A 75 -3.53 -2.46 19.25
N THR A 76 -4.05 -2.18 18.05
CA THR A 76 -3.32 -2.38 16.80
C THR A 76 -2.03 -1.58 16.77
N LEU A 77 -2.08 -0.27 17.06
CA LEU A 77 -0.88 0.56 17.10
C LEU A 77 0.08 0.21 18.24
N ALA A 78 -0.44 -0.20 19.39
CA ALA A 78 0.40 -0.65 20.50
C ALA A 78 1.16 -1.94 20.15
N ILE A 79 0.52 -2.88 19.44
CA ILE A 79 1.18 -4.10 18.95
C ILE A 79 2.21 -3.77 17.86
N LEU A 80 1.90 -2.84 16.95
CA LEU A 80 2.89 -2.36 15.97
C LEU A 80 4.08 -1.71 16.71
N ALA A 81 3.84 -0.86 17.72
CA ALA A 81 4.90 -0.24 18.51
C ALA A 81 5.79 -1.30 19.22
N ALA A 82 5.18 -2.28 19.86
CA ALA A 82 5.91 -3.36 20.54
C ALA A 82 6.72 -4.22 19.54
N GLY A 83 6.13 -4.58 18.40
CA GLY A 83 6.83 -5.35 17.36
C GLY A 83 8.00 -4.57 16.73
N GLN A 84 7.84 -3.27 16.50
CA GLN A 84 8.91 -2.39 16.02
C GLN A 84 10.01 -2.24 17.08
N ALA A 85 9.65 -2.02 18.35
CA ALA A 85 10.63 -1.93 19.45
C ALA A 85 11.42 -3.22 19.60
N ALA A 86 10.75 -4.38 19.57
CA ALA A 86 11.42 -5.69 19.63
C ALA A 86 12.33 -5.90 18.42
N SER A 87 11.93 -5.46 17.21
CA SER A 87 12.75 -5.53 16.01
C SER A 87 14.02 -4.67 16.10
N ALA A 88 13.96 -3.53 16.80
CA ALA A 88 15.13 -2.68 17.03
C ALA A 88 16.19 -3.32 17.96
N LEU A 89 15.79 -4.28 18.79
CA LEU A 89 16.62 -4.91 19.82
C LEU A 89 17.27 -6.23 19.37
N THR A 90 17.00 -6.70 18.16
CA THR A 90 17.54 -7.98 17.67
C THR A 90 18.22 -7.81 16.32
N SER A 91 19.29 -8.56 16.07
CA SER A 91 19.97 -8.67 14.78
C SER A 91 19.75 -10.04 14.11
N ASN A 92 18.79 -10.84 14.62
CA ASN A 92 18.47 -12.13 14.03
C ASN A 92 17.36 -11.98 12.99
N TYR A 93 17.64 -12.34 11.74
CA TYR A 93 16.70 -12.26 10.63
C TYR A 93 15.38 -12.98 10.89
N TYR A 94 15.44 -14.22 11.40
CA TYR A 94 14.24 -15.04 11.64
C TYR A 94 13.36 -14.46 12.75
N VAL A 95 13.98 -13.86 13.77
CA VAL A 95 13.25 -13.19 14.85
C VAL A 95 12.54 -11.95 14.28
N ILE A 96 13.22 -11.14 13.48
CA ILE A 96 12.59 -9.98 12.82
C ILE A 96 11.45 -10.43 11.90
N LEU A 97 11.64 -11.51 11.13
CA LEU A 97 10.59 -12.07 10.26
C LEU A 97 9.37 -12.48 11.08
N LEU A 98 9.56 -13.20 12.20
CA LEU A 98 8.47 -13.65 13.07
C LEU A 98 7.73 -12.46 13.70
N LEU A 99 8.48 -11.49 14.24
CA LEU A 99 7.90 -10.25 14.79
C LEU A 99 7.08 -9.51 13.74
N ARG A 100 7.60 -9.42 12.51
CA ARG A 100 6.94 -8.76 11.41
C ARG A 100 5.64 -9.47 11.00
N VAL A 101 5.67 -10.78 10.87
CA VAL A 101 4.47 -11.61 10.61
C VAL A 101 3.43 -11.37 11.70
N GLY A 102 3.82 -11.45 12.97
CA GLY A 102 2.90 -11.25 14.10
C GLY A 102 2.29 -9.84 14.15
N MET A 103 3.12 -8.79 14.04
CA MET A 103 2.62 -7.42 14.14
C MET A 103 1.77 -7.02 12.92
N LEU A 104 2.11 -7.50 11.71
CA LEU A 104 1.36 -7.15 10.50
C LEU A 104 0.06 -7.93 10.37
N ALA A 105 -0.05 -9.14 10.93
CA ALA A 105 -1.32 -9.87 11.01
C ALA A 105 -2.41 -9.02 11.68
N ILE A 106 -2.04 -8.28 12.72
CA ILE A 106 -2.94 -7.38 13.45
C ILE A 106 -2.97 -5.99 12.79
N GLY A 107 -1.83 -5.52 12.28
CA GLY A 107 -1.71 -4.24 11.56
C GLY A 107 -2.60 -4.12 10.33
N ALA A 108 -2.92 -5.25 9.70
CA ALA A 108 -3.79 -5.34 8.52
C ALA A 108 -5.17 -4.67 8.71
N ILE A 109 -5.64 -4.61 9.96
CA ILE A 109 -6.96 -4.10 10.28
C ILE A 109 -7.00 -2.57 10.39
N TYR A 110 -5.85 -1.90 10.64
CA TYR A 110 -5.86 -0.48 10.99
C TYR A 110 -6.54 0.38 9.93
N THR A 111 -6.08 0.33 8.68
CA THR A 111 -6.57 1.20 7.59
C THR A 111 -8.08 1.10 7.36
N PRO A 112 -8.68 -0.11 7.16
CA PRO A 112 -10.11 -0.22 6.96
C PRO A 112 -10.92 0.20 8.19
N GLN A 113 -10.41 -0.07 9.40
CA GLN A 113 -11.10 0.33 10.63
C GLN A 113 -10.99 1.82 10.94
N ALA A 114 -9.86 2.46 10.60
CA ALA A 114 -9.72 3.91 10.71
C ALA A 114 -10.68 4.63 9.77
N ALA A 115 -10.82 4.14 8.52
CA ALA A 115 -11.78 4.66 7.55
C ALA A 115 -13.24 4.47 8.02
N ALA A 116 -13.59 3.29 8.56
CA ALA A 116 -14.90 3.04 9.11
C ALA A 116 -15.17 3.92 10.36
N THR A 117 -14.18 4.08 11.22
CA THR A 117 -14.31 4.89 12.46
C THR A 117 -14.51 6.35 12.15
N VAL A 118 -13.75 6.93 11.20
CA VAL A 118 -13.95 8.33 10.81
C VAL A 118 -15.34 8.58 10.26
N ALA A 119 -15.89 7.63 9.50
CA ALA A 119 -17.26 7.72 8.97
C ALA A 119 -18.34 7.73 10.05
N LEU A 120 -18.07 7.13 11.23
CA LEU A 120 -19.01 7.12 12.37
C LEU A 120 -19.00 8.42 13.18
N ILE A 121 -17.90 9.18 13.14
CA ILE A 121 -17.74 10.40 13.97
C ILE A 121 -17.98 11.70 13.22
N VAL A 122 -18.29 11.63 11.92
CA VAL A 122 -18.57 12.80 11.07
C VAL A 122 -19.99 12.75 10.52
N HIS A 123 -20.50 13.91 10.08
CA HIS A 123 -21.80 13.99 9.40
C HIS A 123 -21.76 13.27 8.04
N ASP A 124 -22.89 12.72 7.59
CA ASP A 124 -23.02 11.94 6.37
C ASP A 124 -22.42 12.61 5.14
N ARG A 125 -22.64 13.93 5.00
CA ARG A 125 -22.10 14.74 3.89
C ARG A 125 -20.57 14.83 3.87
N GLU A 126 -19.93 14.69 5.04
CA GLU A 126 -18.48 14.81 5.18
C GLU A 126 -17.76 13.44 5.11
N ARG A 127 -18.50 12.32 5.15
CA ARG A 127 -17.92 10.97 5.16
C ARG A 127 -16.89 10.72 4.05
N PRO A 128 -17.19 11.01 2.76
CA PRO A 128 -16.23 10.76 1.69
C PRO A 128 -14.94 11.55 1.87
N SER A 129 -15.04 12.83 2.21
CA SER A 129 -13.89 13.70 2.45
C SER A 129 -13.07 13.28 3.66
N ALA A 130 -13.72 12.88 4.76
CA ALA A 130 -13.05 12.44 5.97
C ALA A 130 -12.31 11.09 5.77
N ILE A 131 -12.89 10.16 5.03
CA ILE A 131 -12.26 8.91 4.64
C ILE A 131 -11.04 9.19 3.75
N ALA A 132 -11.19 10.04 2.73
CA ALA A 132 -10.08 10.43 1.86
C ALA A 132 -8.94 11.08 2.66
N PHE A 133 -9.26 11.93 3.64
CA PHE A 133 -8.27 12.55 4.53
C PHE A 133 -7.48 11.51 5.34
N VAL A 134 -8.15 10.48 5.88
CA VAL A 134 -7.47 9.39 6.60
C VAL A 134 -6.54 8.61 5.66
N PHE A 135 -6.93 8.40 4.40
CA PHE A 135 -6.07 7.73 3.41
C PHE A 135 -4.87 8.57 2.95
N LEU A 136 -4.87 9.91 3.12
CA LEU A 136 -3.68 10.73 2.88
C LEU A 136 -2.47 10.26 3.69
N GLY A 137 -2.70 9.60 4.83
CA GLY A 137 -1.63 9.00 5.63
C GLY A 137 -0.72 8.07 4.83
N TRP A 138 -1.24 7.30 3.89
CA TRP A 138 -0.45 6.46 2.98
C TRP A 138 0.45 7.28 2.04
N SER A 139 -0.08 8.36 1.47
CA SER A 139 0.71 9.25 0.61
C SER A 139 1.82 9.94 1.39
N ILE A 140 1.54 10.39 2.62
CA ILE A 140 2.53 10.98 3.52
C ILE A 140 3.59 9.95 3.91
N ALA A 141 3.21 8.71 4.18
CA ALA A 141 4.15 7.62 4.48
C ALA A 141 5.14 7.40 3.33
N ILE A 142 4.67 7.44 2.08
CA ILE A 142 5.53 7.25 0.91
C ILE A 142 6.35 8.51 0.63
N ALA A 143 5.69 9.68 0.53
CA ALA A 143 6.33 10.92 0.09
C ALA A 143 7.34 11.50 1.10
N GLY A 144 7.02 11.42 2.39
CA GLY A 144 7.87 11.95 3.47
C GLY A 144 8.50 10.87 4.33
N GLY A 145 7.74 9.82 4.62
CA GLY A 145 8.16 8.78 5.56
C GLY A 145 9.27 7.89 5.01
N LEU A 146 9.16 7.36 3.78
CA LEU A 146 10.21 6.52 3.19
C LEU A 146 11.54 7.26 2.99
N PRO A 147 11.59 8.52 2.51
CA PRO A 147 12.82 9.30 2.52
C PRO A 147 13.46 9.44 3.90
N LEU A 148 12.64 9.70 4.93
CA LEU A 148 13.12 9.78 6.32
C LEU A 148 13.65 8.42 6.81
N VAL A 149 12.97 7.32 6.48
CA VAL A 149 13.47 5.96 6.75
C VAL A 149 14.85 5.75 6.14
N THR A 150 15.02 6.11 4.85
CA THR A 150 16.30 5.98 4.17
C THR A 150 17.40 6.83 4.83
N LEU A 151 17.09 8.09 5.19
CA LEU A 151 18.03 8.98 5.87
C LEU A 151 18.43 8.47 7.26
N ILE A 152 17.44 8.05 8.06
CA ILE A 152 17.70 7.51 9.41
C ILE A 152 18.52 6.22 9.31
N ALA A 153 18.17 5.31 8.40
CA ALA A 153 18.90 4.05 8.21
C ALA A 153 20.37 4.29 7.84
N THR A 154 20.60 5.23 6.94
CA THR A 154 21.97 5.55 6.46
C THR A 154 22.84 6.18 7.54
N HIS A 155 22.30 7.09 8.37
CA HIS A 155 23.07 7.85 9.35
C HIS A 155 23.13 7.23 10.74
N PHE A 156 22.05 6.54 11.16
CA PHE A 156 21.87 6.03 12.51
C PHE A 156 21.66 4.52 12.55
N GLY A 157 21.63 3.86 11.40
CA GLY A 157 21.37 2.42 11.28
C GLY A 157 19.89 2.05 11.24
N TRP A 158 19.60 0.87 10.74
CA TRP A 158 18.24 0.35 10.57
C TRP A 158 17.51 0.12 11.92
N GLN A 159 18.23 -0.14 13.00
CA GLN A 159 17.65 -0.25 14.34
C GLN A 159 17.02 1.05 14.80
N ALA A 160 17.65 2.19 14.49
CA ALA A 160 17.11 3.51 14.80
C ALA A 160 15.79 3.78 14.06
N VAL A 161 15.64 3.26 12.85
CA VAL A 161 14.36 3.33 12.11
C VAL A 161 13.27 2.60 12.87
N TYR A 162 13.50 1.35 13.24
CA TYR A 162 12.52 0.58 14.01
C TYR A 162 12.19 1.23 15.35
N GLY A 163 13.19 1.74 16.07
CA GLY A 163 13.00 2.49 17.33
C GLY A 163 12.15 3.76 17.13
N THR A 164 12.42 4.52 16.07
CA THR A 164 11.65 5.72 15.72
C THR A 164 10.19 5.37 15.38
N LEU A 165 9.98 4.34 14.57
CA LEU A 165 8.64 3.86 14.24
C LEU A 165 7.88 3.36 15.48
N ALA A 166 8.57 2.69 16.40
CA ALA A 166 7.99 2.25 17.66
C ALA A 166 7.53 3.44 18.52
N ALA A 167 8.37 4.46 18.65
CA ALA A 167 8.04 5.68 19.40
C ALA A 167 6.86 6.42 18.81
N ILE A 168 6.85 6.63 17.49
CA ILE A 168 5.75 7.30 16.78
C ILE A 168 4.46 6.49 16.93
N ALA A 169 4.52 5.17 16.77
CA ALA A 169 3.35 4.29 16.93
C ALA A 169 2.77 4.38 18.35
N ALA A 170 3.63 4.37 19.38
CA ALA A 170 3.20 4.50 20.78
C ALA A 170 2.56 5.87 21.05
N ILE A 171 3.15 6.96 20.54
CA ILE A 171 2.59 8.32 20.68
C ILE A 171 1.22 8.40 20.01
N VAL A 172 1.08 7.91 18.78
CA VAL A 172 -0.20 7.93 18.05
C VAL A 172 -1.23 7.03 18.73
N ALA A 173 -0.85 5.88 19.27
CA ALA A 173 -1.73 5.03 20.08
C ALA A 173 -2.27 5.78 21.32
N ALA A 174 -1.39 6.46 22.05
CA ALA A 174 -1.77 7.28 23.20
C ALA A 174 -2.71 8.43 22.81
N LEU A 175 -2.43 9.12 21.71
CA LEU A 175 -3.31 10.18 21.20
C LEU A 175 -4.69 9.62 20.80
N LEU A 176 -4.77 8.47 20.12
CA LEU A 176 -6.03 7.81 19.79
C LEU A 176 -6.82 7.45 21.05
N PHE A 177 -6.12 6.95 22.07
CA PHE A 177 -6.74 6.59 23.35
C PHE A 177 -7.40 7.80 24.02
N VAL A 178 -6.83 8.99 23.92
CA VAL A 178 -7.38 10.21 24.50
C VAL A 178 -8.51 10.80 23.66
N VAL A 179 -8.36 10.77 22.33
CA VAL A 179 -9.19 11.57 21.41
C VAL A 179 -10.46 10.84 20.98
N LEU A 180 -10.38 9.51 20.72
CA LEU A 180 -11.53 8.75 20.24
C LEU A 180 -12.55 8.50 21.35
N PRO A 181 -13.85 8.67 21.08
CA PRO A 181 -14.91 8.32 22.02
C PRO A 181 -14.98 6.80 22.21
N LYS A 182 -15.48 6.37 23.36
CA LYS A 182 -15.79 4.96 23.66
C LYS A 182 -17.12 4.55 23.05
N GLY A 183 -17.32 3.24 22.88
CA GLY A 183 -18.61 2.68 22.47
C GLY A 183 -18.88 2.77 20.96
N LEU A 184 -17.87 3.06 20.15
CA LEU A 184 -18.00 3.03 18.69
C LEU A 184 -18.00 1.58 18.18
N GLN A 185 -19.16 1.13 17.68
CA GLN A 185 -19.31 -0.19 17.07
C GLN A 185 -19.66 -0.06 15.59
N GLY A 186 -19.15 -0.94 14.76
CA GLY A 186 -19.47 -1.03 13.33
C GLY A 186 -20.43 -2.15 13.01
N HIS A 187 -20.98 -2.14 11.79
CA HIS A 187 -21.82 -3.21 11.30
C HIS A 187 -20.98 -4.47 11.00
N PRO A 188 -21.42 -5.67 11.42
CA PRO A 188 -20.71 -6.91 11.14
C PRO A 188 -20.70 -7.24 9.65
N LEU A 189 -19.55 -7.71 9.15
CA LEU A 189 -19.46 -8.28 7.79
C LEU A 189 -20.01 -9.70 7.80
N SER A 190 -20.87 -10.02 6.84
CA SER A 190 -21.40 -11.37 6.66
C SER A 190 -20.43 -12.23 5.83
N PRO A 191 -20.06 -13.45 6.29
CA PRO A 191 -19.27 -14.38 5.48
C PRO A 191 -19.94 -14.72 4.13
N GLN A 192 -21.28 -14.75 4.08
CA GLN A 192 -22.04 -14.98 2.85
C GLN A 192 -21.73 -13.95 1.77
N SER A 193 -21.45 -12.69 2.14
CA SER A 193 -21.06 -11.65 1.17
C SER A 193 -19.82 -12.03 0.37
N PHE A 194 -18.82 -12.64 1.01
CA PHE A 194 -17.58 -13.08 0.34
C PHE A 194 -17.84 -14.27 -0.62
N VAL A 195 -18.73 -15.20 -0.24
CA VAL A 195 -19.14 -16.32 -1.11
C VAL A 195 -19.85 -15.80 -2.36
N THR A 196 -20.77 -14.85 -2.19
CA THR A 196 -21.49 -14.23 -3.32
C THR A 196 -20.53 -13.51 -4.27
N ILE A 197 -19.52 -12.80 -3.74
CA ILE A 197 -18.48 -12.12 -4.53
C ILE A 197 -17.67 -13.15 -5.33
N ALA A 198 -17.29 -14.28 -4.73
CA ALA A 198 -16.50 -15.33 -5.38
C ALA A 198 -17.20 -15.95 -6.60
N HIS A 199 -18.52 -15.88 -6.70
CA HIS A 199 -19.29 -16.33 -7.86
C HIS A 199 -19.53 -15.24 -8.90
N SER A 200 -19.18 -13.99 -8.64
CA SER A 200 -19.37 -12.86 -9.56
C SER A 200 -18.17 -12.69 -10.50
N LYS A 201 -18.28 -13.22 -11.73
CA LYS A 201 -17.25 -13.07 -12.77
C LYS A 201 -16.83 -11.61 -12.99
N ARG A 202 -17.77 -10.66 -12.90
CA ARG A 202 -17.50 -9.23 -13.06
C ARG A 202 -16.59 -8.70 -11.95
N ILE A 203 -16.89 -9.05 -10.69
CA ILE A 203 -16.07 -8.61 -9.54
C ILE A 203 -14.70 -9.27 -9.60
N LEU A 204 -14.62 -10.56 -9.90
CA LEU A 204 -13.35 -11.28 -10.03
C LEU A 204 -12.43 -10.68 -11.10
N LEU A 205 -12.98 -10.24 -12.23
CA LEU A 205 -12.19 -9.57 -13.27
C LEU A 205 -11.69 -8.18 -12.83
N ILE A 206 -12.49 -7.42 -12.06
CA ILE A 206 -12.03 -6.15 -11.46
C ILE A 206 -10.88 -6.42 -10.48
N LEU A 207 -11.02 -7.45 -9.63
CA LEU A 207 -9.98 -7.84 -8.68
C LEU A 207 -8.72 -8.36 -9.38
N LEU A 208 -8.84 -9.06 -10.50
CA LEU A 208 -7.71 -9.52 -11.31
C LEU A 208 -6.92 -8.33 -11.88
N VAL A 209 -7.59 -7.27 -12.32
CA VAL A 209 -6.90 -6.03 -12.73
C VAL A 209 -6.12 -5.44 -11.55
N THR A 210 -6.69 -5.40 -10.34
CA THR A 210 -5.99 -4.95 -9.14
C THR A 210 -4.78 -5.83 -8.84
N LEU A 211 -4.93 -7.15 -8.89
CA LEU A 211 -3.86 -8.11 -8.67
C LEU A 211 -2.66 -7.85 -9.60
N LEU A 212 -2.92 -7.85 -10.89
CA LEU A 212 -1.88 -7.75 -11.93
C LEU A 212 -1.17 -6.39 -11.88
N GLN A 213 -1.93 -5.28 -11.80
CA GLN A 213 -1.32 -3.95 -11.76
C GLN A 213 -0.48 -3.74 -10.49
N THR A 214 -0.93 -4.27 -9.35
CA THR A 214 -0.18 -4.18 -8.09
C THR A 214 1.07 -5.05 -8.14
N SER A 215 0.97 -6.28 -8.68
CA SER A 215 2.15 -7.14 -8.89
C SER A 215 3.21 -6.42 -9.72
N GLY A 216 2.81 -5.77 -10.83
CA GLY A 216 3.75 -5.04 -11.68
C GLY A 216 4.45 -3.89 -10.95
N GLN A 217 3.69 -3.09 -10.22
CA GLN A 217 4.26 -1.94 -9.49
C GLN A 217 5.22 -2.39 -8.38
N PHE A 218 4.84 -3.38 -7.58
CA PHE A 218 5.64 -3.84 -6.44
C PHE A 218 6.83 -4.72 -6.84
N THR A 219 6.91 -5.21 -8.09
CA THR A 219 8.12 -5.84 -8.65
C THR A 219 9.29 -4.85 -8.62
N VAL A 220 9.06 -3.58 -8.91
CA VAL A 220 10.09 -2.52 -8.91
C VAL A 220 10.14 -1.78 -7.57
N PHE A 221 9.00 -1.40 -7.01
CA PHE A 221 8.91 -0.45 -5.89
C PHE A 221 9.69 -0.89 -4.65
N ILE A 222 9.62 -2.17 -4.29
CA ILE A 222 10.30 -2.70 -3.10
C ILE A 222 11.81 -2.63 -3.24
N TYR A 223 12.31 -2.83 -4.46
CA TYR A 223 13.74 -2.84 -4.78
C TYR A 223 14.22 -1.51 -5.39
N LEU A 224 13.41 -0.44 -5.32
CA LEU A 224 13.70 0.85 -5.95
C LEU A 224 15.09 1.39 -5.56
N ALA A 225 15.40 1.43 -4.26
CA ALA A 225 16.67 1.95 -3.78
C ALA A 225 17.88 1.09 -4.21
N PRO A 226 17.89 -0.24 -4.00
CA PRO A 226 18.98 -1.09 -4.46
C PRO A 226 19.08 -1.16 -5.99
N LEU A 227 17.96 -1.08 -6.74
CA LEU A 227 18.00 -1.02 -8.21
C LEU A 227 18.63 0.28 -8.72
N LEU A 228 18.28 1.42 -8.12
CA LEU A 228 18.93 2.70 -8.45
C LEU A 228 20.43 2.63 -8.21
N HIS A 229 20.84 2.05 -7.08
CA HIS A 229 22.26 1.86 -6.79
C HIS A 229 22.94 0.93 -7.80
N ALA A 230 22.37 -0.23 -8.08
CA ALA A 230 22.93 -1.21 -8.99
C ALA A 230 23.03 -0.71 -10.45
N LEU A 231 22.02 0.04 -10.91
CA LEU A 231 21.94 0.50 -12.30
C LEU A 231 22.70 1.82 -12.56
N THR A 232 22.83 2.70 -11.55
CA THR A 232 23.34 4.07 -11.75
C THR A 232 24.44 4.46 -10.77
N GLY A 233 24.74 3.65 -9.75
CA GLY A 233 25.63 4.02 -8.65
C GLY A 233 25.01 5.05 -7.68
N ALA A 234 23.71 5.36 -7.80
CA ALA A 234 23.05 6.37 -7.00
C ALA A 234 23.09 6.05 -5.49
N GLY A 235 23.38 7.08 -4.71
CA GLY A 235 23.44 6.97 -3.24
C GLY A 235 22.06 7.06 -2.57
N PRO A 236 22.00 6.83 -1.23
CA PRO A 236 20.76 6.83 -0.46
C PRO A 236 19.94 8.12 -0.55
N ALA A 237 20.60 9.28 -0.65
CA ALA A 237 19.91 10.56 -0.80
C ALA A 237 19.10 10.65 -2.10
N VAL A 238 19.64 10.13 -3.21
CA VAL A 238 18.94 10.06 -4.50
C VAL A 238 17.75 9.09 -4.40
N ALA A 239 17.96 7.92 -3.79
CA ALA A 239 16.87 6.94 -3.57
C ALA A 239 15.74 7.54 -2.71
N GLY A 240 16.08 8.26 -1.63
CA GLY A 240 15.12 9.00 -0.82
C GLY A 240 14.36 10.05 -1.63
N GLY A 241 15.06 10.79 -2.51
CA GLY A 241 14.47 11.75 -3.44
C GLY A 241 13.48 11.10 -4.40
N PHE A 242 13.79 9.91 -4.92
CA PHE A 242 12.89 9.14 -5.79
C PHE A 242 11.62 8.67 -5.06
N PHE A 243 11.72 8.23 -3.80
CA PHE A 243 10.53 7.91 -2.98
C PHE A 243 9.68 9.14 -2.71
N ALA A 244 10.30 10.28 -2.35
CA ALA A 244 9.58 11.55 -2.15
C ALA A 244 8.85 11.97 -3.43
N PHE A 245 9.54 11.94 -4.56
CA PHE A 245 8.98 12.27 -5.87
C PHE A 245 7.81 11.35 -6.23
N TYR A 246 7.99 10.03 -6.04
CA TYR A 246 6.94 9.03 -6.24
C TYR A 246 5.69 9.34 -5.41
N GLY A 247 5.85 9.61 -4.11
CA GLY A 247 4.71 9.90 -3.22
C GLY A 247 3.98 11.19 -3.58
N VAL A 248 4.73 12.28 -3.88
CA VAL A 248 4.15 13.57 -4.27
C VAL A 248 3.40 13.45 -5.60
N VAL A 249 4.02 12.84 -6.62
CA VAL A 249 3.41 12.66 -7.93
C VAL A 249 2.17 11.75 -7.83
N GLY A 250 2.21 10.70 -7.01
CA GLY A 250 1.06 9.83 -6.76
C GLY A 250 -0.12 10.56 -6.12
N LEU A 251 0.15 11.49 -5.18
CA LEU A 251 -0.86 12.35 -4.61
C LEU A 251 -1.49 13.28 -5.66
N VAL A 252 -0.66 13.94 -6.47
CA VAL A 252 -1.13 14.81 -7.57
C VAL A 252 -1.99 14.01 -8.55
N GLY A 253 -1.54 12.80 -8.94
CA GLY A 253 -2.30 11.92 -9.82
C GLY A 253 -3.68 11.57 -9.28
N ASN A 254 -3.79 11.29 -7.97
CA ASN A 254 -5.09 11.00 -7.35
C ASN A 254 -6.02 12.22 -7.33
N VAL A 255 -5.49 13.42 -7.08
CA VAL A 255 -6.25 14.67 -7.15
C VAL A 255 -6.75 14.92 -8.58
N VAL A 256 -5.88 14.75 -9.58
CA VAL A 256 -6.26 14.90 -10.99
C VAL A 256 -7.33 13.87 -11.38
N ALA A 257 -7.17 12.59 -10.97
CA ALA A 257 -8.18 11.55 -11.22
C ALA A 257 -9.54 11.91 -10.66
N SER A 258 -9.58 12.44 -9.43
CA SER A 258 -10.82 12.89 -8.78
C SER A 258 -11.50 14.04 -9.50
N GLY A 259 -10.72 14.92 -10.16
CA GLY A 259 -11.24 16.03 -10.95
C GLY A 259 -11.80 15.60 -12.31
N ILE A 260 -11.15 14.64 -12.97
CA ILE A 260 -11.52 14.25 -14.33
C ILE A 260 -12.55 13.11 -14.39
N VAL A 261 -12.71 12.33 -13.32
CA VAL A 261 -13.62 11.17 -13.30
C VAL A 261 -15.08 11.55 -13.55
N THR A 262 -15.51 12.72 -13.11
CA THR A 262 -16.87 13.24 -13.33
C THR A 262 -17.15 13.49 -14.81
N LYS A 263 -16.11 13.89 -15.60
CA LYS A 263 -16.22 14.20 -17.03
C LYS A 263 -16.05 12.96 -17.91
N PHE A 264 -15.08 12.10 -17.59
CA PHE A 264 -14.71 10.96 -18.43
C PHE A 264 -15.28 9.62 -17.94
N GLY A 265 -15.79 9.58 -16.73
CA GLY A 265 -16.26 8.36 -16.06
C GLY A 265 -15.11 7.48 -15.55
N THR A 266 -15.43 6.57 -14.63
CA THR A 266 -14.46 5.75 -13.89
C THR A 266 -13.61 4.86 -14.80
N GLN A 267 -14.21 4.28 -15.85
CA GLN A 267 -13.54 3.33 -16.74
C GLN A 267 -12.44 4.00 -17.59
N LYS A 268 -12.76 5.13 -18.24
CA LYS A 268 -11.80 5.89 -19.09
C LYS A 268 -10.68 6.50 -18.22
N THR A 269 -11.05 7.01 -17.05
CA THR A 269 -10.07 7.54 -16.09
C THR A 269 -9.10 6.44 -15.66
N LEU A 270 -9.61 5.25 -15.29
CA LEU A 270 -8.75 4.12 -14.94
C LEU A 270 -7.80 3.74 -16.10
N ALA A 271 -8.32 3.63 -17.33
CA ALA A 271 -7.50 3.28 -18.49
C ALA A 271 -6.36 4.28 -18.74
N LEU A 272 -6.64 5.59 -18.59
CA LEU A 272 -5.63 6.65 -18.70
C LEU A 272 -4.50 6.47 -17.69
N PHE A 273 -4.83 6.26 -16.42
CA PHE A 273 -3.83 6.10 -15.36
C PHE A 273 -3.08 4.77 -15.44
N MET A 274 -3.73 3.70 -15.91
CA MET A 274 -3.05 2.43 -16.20
C MET A 274 -2.08 2.55 -17.38
N ALA A 275 -2.46 3.27 -18.45
CA ALA A 275 -1.57 3.58 -19.56
C ALA A 275 -0.36 4.43 -19.11
N SER A 276 -0.59 5.42 -18.23
CA SER A 276 0.48 6.20 -17.60
C SER A 276 1.45 5.30 -16.80
N THR A 277 0.92 4.41 -15.97
CA THR A 277 1.75 3.48 -15.19
C THR A 277 2.56 2.55 -16.11
N LEU A 278 1.95 2.02 -17.16
CA LEU A 278 2.64 1.17 -18.15
C LEU A 278 3.76 1.93 -18.86
N LEU A 279 3.47 3.15 -19.32
CA LEU A 279 4.47 4.05 -19.92
C LEU A 279 5.61 4.30 -18.94
N GLY A 280 5.28 4.59 -17.67
CA GLY A 280 6.27 4.86 -16.64
C GLY A 280 7.21 3.69 -16.38
N LEU A 281 6.69 2.48 -16.21
CA LEU A 281 7.49 1.27 -16.03
C LEU A 281 8.32 0.92 -17.28
N THR A 282 7.78 1.19 -18.47
CA THR A 282 8.51 1.00 -19.72
C THR A 282 9.66 2.00 -19.83
N LEU A 283 9.43 3.29 -19.56
CA LEU A 283 10.48 4.32 -19.55
C LEU A 283 11.55 4.05 -18.49
N TRP A 284 11.15 3.59 -17.31
CA TRP A 284 12.08 3.12 -16.28
C TRP A 284 13.00 2.03 -16.82
N SER A 285 12.43 1.04 -17.50
CA SER A 285 13.16 -0.13 -18.02
C SER A 285 14.10 0.22 -19.16
N VAL A 286 13.62 0.97 -20.15
CA VAL A 286 14.41 1.40 -21.31
C VAL A 286 15.49 2.41 -20.89
N GLY A 287 15.17 3.28 -19.90
CA GLY A 287 16.09 4.27 -19.35
C GLY A 287 17.01 3.74 -18.25
N ALA A 288 17.06 2.43 -18.01
CA ALA A 288 17.89 1.83 -16.97
C ALA A 288 19.36 2.23 -17.14
N GLY A 289 19.96 2.79 -16.08
CA GLY A 289 21.32 3.36 -16.08
C GLY A 289 21.36 4.87 -16.32
N TRP A 290 20.25 5.51 -16.72
CA TRP A 290 20.16 6.95 -16.91
C TRP A 290 19.13 7.57 -15.96
N LEU A 291 19.61 8.23 -14.90
CA LEU A 291 18.78 8.78 -13.80
C LEU A 291 17.62 9.65 -14.27
N VAL A 292 17.83 10.49 -15.30
CA VAL A 292 16.78 11.39 -15.82
C VAL A 292 15.66 10.61 -16.46
N ALA A 293 15.97 9.59 -17.28
CA ALA A 293 14.98 8.75 -17.92
C ALA A 293 14.22 7.89 -16.88
N MET A 294 14.94 7.35 -15.89
CA MET A 294 14.34 6.64 -14.77
C MET A 294 13.43 7.56 -13.94
N GLY A 295 13.81 8.83 -13.74
CA GLY A 295 12.99 9.86 -13.08
C GLY A 295 11.70 10.16 -13.87
N ALA A 296 11.79 10.29 -15.19
CA ALA A 296 10.62 10.42 -16.06
C ALA A 296 9.72 9.18 -15.97
N GLY A 297 10.32 7.99 -15.92
CA GLY A 297 9.60 6.73 -15.67
C GLY A 297 8.82 6.75 -14.36
N ILE A 298 9.46 7.19 -13.27
CA ILE A 298 8.82 7.34 -11.95
C ILE A 298 7.65 8.33 -12.02
N PHE A 299 7.78 9.44 -12.75
CA PHE A 299 6.69 10.41 -12.88
C PHE A 299 5.42 9.75 -13.43
N PHE A 300 5.50 9.12 -14.59
CA PHE A 300 4.33 8.49 -15.21
C PHE A 300 3.79 7.30 -14.41
N TRP A 301 4.67 6.50 -13.81
CA TRP A 301 4.28 5.37 -12.99
C TRP A 301 3.58 5.82 -11.70
N ALA A 302 4.19 6.71 -10.93
CA ALA A 302 3.64 7.22 -9.66
C ALA A 302 2.32 7.96 -9.87
N PHE A 303 2.18 8.71 -10.99
CA PHE A 303 0.96 9.43 -11.34
C PHE A 303 -0.27 8.51 -11.38
N GLY A 304 -0.08 7.24 -11.77
CA GLY A 304 -1.14 6.22 -11.78
C GLY A 304 -1.42 5.56 -10.43
N PHE A 305 -0.47 5.54 -9.50
CA PHE A 305 -0.51 4.65 -8.33
C PHE A 305 -1.78 4.75 -7.48
N ALA A 306 -2.03 5.90 -6.89
CA ALA A 306 -3.18 6.10 -6.00
C ALA A 306 -4.50 6.21 -6.79
N ALA A 307 -4.45 6.83 -7.97
CA ALA A 307 -5.60 7.01 -8.87
C ALA A 307 -6.21 5.66 -9.31
N ILE A 308 -5.38 4.70 -9.72
CA ILE A 308 -5.82 3.36 -10.11
C ILE A 308 -6.58 2.68 -8.98
N ASN A 309 -6.04 2.72 -7.76
CA ASN A 309 -6.69 2.09 -6.60
C ASN A 309 -8.05 2.73 -6.29
N SER A 310 -8.14 4.06 -6.32
CA SER A 310 -9.39 4.80 -6.12
C SER A 310 -10.45 4.44 -7.19
N MET A 311 -10.05 4.33 -8.46
CA MET A 311 -10.95 3.96 -9.55
C MET A 311 -11.39 2.50 -9.46
N GLN A 312 -10.52 1.58 -9.04
CA GLN A 312 -10.87 0.18 -8.83
C GLN A 312 -11.90 0.01 -7.71
N GLN A 313 -11.74 0.73 -6.59
CA GLN A 313 -12.74 0.74 -5.53
C GLN A 313 -14.08 1.28 -6.01
N ALA A 314 -14.09 2.39 -6.76
CA ALA A 314 -15.31 2.93 -7.34
C ALA A 314 -16.02 1.93 -8.30
N ARG A 315 -15.25 1.18 -9.11
CA ARG A 315 -15.79 0.12 -9.98
C ARG A 315 -16.43 -1.03 -9.20
N LEU A 316 -15.80 -1.44 -8.09
CA LEU A 316 -16.32 -2.51 -7.22
C LEU A 316 -17.63 -2.09 -6.56
N VAL A 317 -17.69 -0.88 -6.02
CA VAL A 317 -18.93 -0.32 -5.43
C VAL A 317 -20.05 -0.24 -6.48
N ALA A 318 -19.73 0.22 -7.70
CA ALA A 318 -20.71 0.30 -8.79
C ALA A 318 -21.13 -1.08 -9.32
N ALA A 319 -20.27 -2.11 -9.23
CA ALA A 319 -20.57 -3.45 -9.70
C ALA A 319 -21.51 -4.21 -8.75
N ALA A 320 -21.44 -3.96 -7.44
CA ALA A 320 -22.26 -4.59 -6.42
C ALA A 320 -22.47 -3.62 -5.23
N PRO A 321 -23.43 -2.68 -5.33
CA PRO A 321 -23.68 -1.70 -4.27
C PRO A 321 -24.02 -2.34 -2.91
N ASP A 322 -24.79 -3.41 -2.92
CA ASP A 322 -25.20 -4.15 -1.71
C ASP A 322 -24.03 -4.91 -1.05
N LEU A 323 -22.96 -5.18 -1.79
CA LEU A 323 -21.74 -5.85 -1.35
C LEU A 323 -20.52 -4.93 -1.31
N ALA A 324 -20.73 -3.61 -1.35
CA ALA A 324 -19.68 -2.63 -1.49
C ALA A 324 -18.57 -2.80 -0.44
N SER A 325 -18.93 -2.90 0.85
CA SER A 325 -17.97 -3.06 1.94
C SER A 325 -17.12 -4.33 1.82
N ALA A 326 -17.75 -5.46 1.48
CA ALA A 326 -17.06 -6.73 1.32
C ALA A 326 -16.18 -6.74 0.07
N SER A 327 -16.63 -6.14 -1.03
CA SER A 327 -15.87 -6.02 -2.28
C SER A 327 -14.62 -5.15 -2.11
N VAL A 328 -14.73 -4.03 -1.40
CA VAL A 328 -13.60 -3.13 -1.11
C VAL A 328 -12.59 -3.79 -0.14
N ALA A 329 -13.09 -4.52 0.87
CA ALA A 329 -12.23 -5.27 1.77
C ALA A 329 -11.43 -6.36 1.00
N LEU A 330 -12.10 -7.07 0.09
CA LEU A 330 -11.45 -8.08 -0.75
C LEU A 330 -10.44 -7.46 -1.72
N ASN A 331 -10.73 -6.26 -2.26
CA ASN A 331 -9.76 -5.52 -3.08
C ASN A 331 -8.47 -5.21 -2.30
N THR A 332 -8.58 -4.85 -1.04
CA THR A 332 -7.42 -4.63 -0.18
C THR A 332 -6.60 -5.91 0.01
N SER A 333 -7.26 -7.05 0.23
CA SER A 333 -6.59 -8.35 0.31
C SER A 333 -5.87 -8.70 -0.99
N VAL A 334 -6.54 -8.53 -2.13
CA VAL A 334 -5.97 -8.78 -3.46
C VAL A 334 -4.80 -7.85 -3.77
N LEU A 335 -4.84 -6.58 -3.32
CA LEU A 335 -3.73 -5.66 -3.40
C LEU A 335 -2.48 -6.23 -2.68
N TYR A 336 -2.65 -6.77 -1.48
CA TYR A 336 -1.53 -7.40 -0.75
C TYR A 336 -1.05 -8.70 -1.41
N VAL A 337 -1.94 -9.50 -2.03
CA VAL A 337 -1.49 -10.65 -2.86
C VAL A 337 -0.62 -10.15 -4.01
N GLY A 338 -1.06 -9.10 -4.71
CA GLY A 338 -0.28 -8.50 -5.79
C GLY A 338 1.07 -7.97 -5.30
N GLN A 339 1.10 -7.33 -4.13
CA GLN A 339 2.35 -6.89 -3.50
C GLN A 339 3.28 -8.08 -3.20
N ALA A 340 2.76 -9.19 -2.66
CA ALA A 340 3.55 -10.38 -2.37
C ALA A 340 4.11 -11.01 -3.66
N ILE A 341 3.30 -11.15 -4.70
CA ILE A 341 3.72 -11.66 -6.01
C ILE A 341 4.80 -10.75 -6.61
N GLY A 342 4.53 -9.45 -6.68
CA GLY A 342 5.47 -8.48 -7.24
C GLY A 342 6.81 -8.46 -6.50
N SER A 343 6.79 -8.33 -5.17
CA SER A 343 8.02 -8.33 -4.37
C SER A 343 8.80 -9.65 -4.47
N GLY A 344 8.09 -10.79 -4.56
CA GLY A 344 8.72 -12.10 -4.78
C GLY A 344 9.44 -12.19 -6.13
N PHE A 345 8.77 -11.81 -7.22
CA PHE A 345 9.39 -11.77 -8.56
C PHE A 345 10.55 -10.77 -8.63
N GLY A 346 10.37 -9.56 -8.08
CA GLY A 346 11.44 -8.56 -8.01
C GLY A 346 12.67 -9.09 -7.25
N GLY A 347 12.45 -9.79 -6.13
CA GLY A 347 13.51 -10.39 -5.34
C GLY A 347 14.26 -11.50 -6.07
N LEU A 348 13.52 -12.38 -6.76
CA LEU A 348 14.14 -13.44 -7.57
C LEU A 348 15.03 -12.88 -8.69
N LEU A 349 14.52 -11.87 -9.41
CA LEU A 349 15.31 -11.20 -10.45
C LEU A 349 16.52 -10.48 -9.87
N PHE A 350 16.36 -9.84 -8.72
CA PHE A 350 17.46 -9.18 -8.03
C PHE A 350 18.53 -10.16 -7.55
N ALA A 351 18.13 -11.33 -7.01
CA ALA A 351 19.05 -12.37 -6.56
C ALA A 351 19.92 -12.97 -7.69
N HIS A 352 19.40 -12.98 -8.92
CA HIS A 352 20.12 -13.42 -10.10
C HIS A 352 20.81 -12.29 -10.88
N GLU A 353 20.87 -11.08 -10.30
CA GLU A 353 21.47 -9.88 -10.90
C GLU A 353 20.81 -9.42 -12.22
N TYR A 354 19.57 -9.84 -12.48
CA TYR A 354 18.79 -9.43 -13.65
C TYR A 354 18.16 -8.04 -13.46
N PHE A 355 18.94 -7.06 -12.99
CA PHE A 355 18.45 -5.71 -12.62
C PHE A 355 17.69 -5.02 -13.75
N HIS A 356 18.14 -5.14 -15.00
CA HIS A 356 17.48 -4.55 -16.16
C HIS A 356 16.10 -5.18 -16.45
N LEU A 357 15.88 -6.47 -16.09
CA LEU A 357 14.62 -7.16 -16.36
C LEU A 357 13.53 -6.81 -15.37
N VAL A 358 13.86 -6.34 -14.18
CA VAL A 358 12.88 -6.06 -13.11
C VAL A 358 11.77 -5.11 -13.58
N GLY A 359 12.16 -4.04 -14.28
CA GLY A 359 11.21 -3.08 -14.82
C GLY A 359 10.33 -3.66 -15.94
N TYR A 360 10.92 -4.45 -16.84
CA TYR A 360 10.16 -5.11 -17.94
C TYR A 360 9.14 -6.10 -17.40
N VAL A 361 9.48 -6.89 -16.38
CA VAL A 361 8.55 -7.82 -15.73
C VAL A 361 7.42 -7.03 -15.07
N GLY A 362 7.74 -5.92 -14.38
CA GLY A 362 6.73 -5.01 -13.85
C GLY A 362 5.79 -4.47 -14.92
N ALA A 363 6.35 -4.01 -16.05
CA ALA A 363 5.57 -3.52 -17.19
C ALA A 363 4.70 -4.62 -17.82
N ALA A 364 5.19 -5.85 -17.92
CA ALA A 364 4.43 -7.00 -18.45
C ALA A 364 3.19 -7.31 -17.60
N PHE A 365 3.30 -7.30 -16.28
CA PHE A 365 2.14 -7.45 -15.39
C PHE A 365 1.11 -6.33 -15.61
N VAL A 366 1.55 -5.07 -15.72
CA VAL A 366 0.63 -3.94 -15.97
C VAL A 366 0.01 -4.02 -17.37
N ALA A 367 0.77 -4.47 -18.39
CA ALA A 367 0.23 -4.69 -19.73
C ALA A 367 -0.86 -5.77 -19.73
N LEU A 368 -0.66 -6.87 -19.01
CA LEU A 368 -1.70 -7.89 -18.80
C LEU A 368 -2.93 -7.31 -18.09
N ALA A 369 -2.73 -6.46 -17.07
CA ALA A 369 -3.83 -5.77 -16.41
C ALA A 369 -4.61 -4.87 -17.37
N CYS A 370 -3.93 -4.15 -18.27
CA CYS A 370 -4.55 -3.34 -19.32
C CYS A 370 -5.35 -4.21 -20.30
N ALA A 371 -4.83 -5.37 -20.69
CA ALA A 371 -5.54 -6.31 -21.57
C ALA A 371 -6.84 -6.85 -20.91
N VAL A 372 -6.77 -7.23 -19.62
CA VAL A 372 -7.97 -7.65 -18.86
C VAL A 372 -8.97 -6.49 -18.75
N LEU A 373 -8.49 -5.26 -18.52
CA LEU A 373 -9.36 -4.08 -18.46
C LEU A 373 -10.07 -3.85 -19.80
N ALA A 374 -9.37 -3.94 -20.93
CA ALA A 374 -9.94 -3.78 -22.28
C ALA A 374 -11.00 -4.85 -22.58
N ALA A 375 -10.71 -6.12 -22.27
CA ALA A 375 -11.67 -7.21 -22.45
C ALA A 375 -12.95 -7.04 -21.63
N THR A 376 -12.85 -6.45 -20.42
CA THR A 376 -14.04 -6.14 -19.60
C THR A 376 -14.84 -4.97 -20.13
N TRP A 377 -14.21 -4.08 -20.90
CA TRP A 377 -14.89 -2.92 -21.52
C TRP A 377 -15.80 -3.34 -22.67
N GLU A 378 -15.31 -4.19 -23.56
CA GLU A 378 -16.09 -4.67 -24.71
C GLU A 378 -17.34 -5.44 -24.28
N THR A 379 -17.21 -6.26 -23.22
CA THR A 379 -18.36 -7.01 -22.67
C THR A 379 -19.42 -6.11 -22.01
N ALA A 380 -19.05 -4.95 -21.51
CA ALA A 380 -20.00 -3.99 -20.93
C ALA A 380 -20.76 -3.22 -22.03
N MET A 381 -20.09 -2.85 -23.14
CA MET A 381 -20.71 -2.15 -24.29
C MET A 381 -21.69 -3.06 -25.04
N ARG A 382 -21.34 -4.34 -25.27
CA ARG A 382 -22.24 -5.30 -25.96
C ARG A 382 -23.54 -5.63 -25.21
N ARG A 383 -23.67 -5.26 -23.93
CA ARG A 383 -24.90 -5.44 -23.14
C ARG A 383 -25.79 -4.21 -23.11
N GLN A 384 -25.33 -3.10 -23.66
CA GLN A 384 -26.09 -1.83 -23.80
C GLN A 384 -26.63 -1.61 -25.21
N THR A 385 -26.17 -2.43 -26.17
CA THR A 385 -26.74 -2.58 -27.53
C THR A 385 -27.64 -3.80 -27.61
#